data_6259b4dcd4138ca97f5144ee89c34166
#
_entry.id   6259b4dcd4138ca97f5144ee89c34166
#
_cell.length_a   1.000
_cell.length_b   1.000
_cell.length_c   1.000
_cell.angle_alpha   90.00
_cell.angle_beta   90.00
_cell.angle_gamma   90.00
#
_symmetry.space_group_name_H-M   'P 1'
#
loop_
_entity.id
_entity.type
_entity.pdbx_description
1 polymer ?
#
loop_
_entity_poly.entity_id
_entity_poly.type
_entity_poly.pdbx_seq_one_letter_code
_entity_poly.pdbx_strand_id
1 'polypeptide(L)'
;MSIKKKVNILLIMSLFMSGIYTPQSFAGEVELLMTPAMVSAIPEHQRVVVDTRSSWKFVLSHIPGAINLGDWQEFTHTVNGVKGLLKEDKSFIANKLGPLGVSSDKTIVIYGEPNDPWRTDGRFFWMFERYGFQRVAMLDGGLASWKQAGKKIQRGRQNSTLQSNLTTKNINLNNEVIADKILIKKVLLDKNFRIIDNRIRKEFDGTTPYGSPRGGHIPNAIHIHWPKFFQTNGNLKTLPALNSLLDQNGIRPDQEIIVYCTGGVRSAMAYFVFRYMGYKVRNYDGSWWDWSQSSLPIEVNR
;
A
#
# COMPACT_ATOMS: atom_id res chain seq x y z
N MET A 1 63.81 24.45 40.58
CA MET A 1 63.62 24.04 39.18
C MET A 1 62.35 23.20 39.03
N SER A 2 61.23 23.83 38.72
CA SER A 2 59.87 23.20 38.72
C SER A 2 59.39 23.00 37.28
N ILE A 3 59.22 21.76 36.89
CA ILE A 3 58.75 21.37 35.56
C ILE A 3 57.24 21.26 35.61
N LYS A 4 56.50 22.23 35.01
CA LYS A 4 55.04 22.16 34.81
C LYS A 4 54.75 21.25 33.61
N LYS A 5 54.11 20.09 33.84
CA LYS A 5 53.53 19.25 32.82
C LYS A 5 52.23 19.89 32.31
N LYS A 6 52.19 20.25 31.05
CA LYS A 6 50.95 20.64 30.34
C LYS A 6 50.20 19.35 29.95
N VAL A 7 48.97 19.22 30.46
CA VAL A 7 48.03 18.19 30.04
C VAL A 7 47.23 18.77 28.86
N ASN A 8 47.40 18.20 27.66
CA ASN A 8 46.56 18.51 26.54
C ASN A 8 45.29 17.63 26.59
N ILE A 9 44.16 18.25 26.85
CA ILE A 9 42.85 17.61 26.76
C ILE A 9 42.42 17.70 25.27
N LEU A 10 42.46 16.57 24.59
CA LEU A 10 41.91 16.44 23.22
C LEU A 10 40.39 16.26 23.33
N LEU A 11 39.65 17.30 23.00
CA LEU A 11 38.18 17.26 22.91
C LEU A 11 37.80 16.57 21.59
N ILE A 12 37.38 15.31 21.66
CA ILE A 12 36.82 14.58 20.49
C ILE A 12 35.37 15.02 20.39
N MET A 13 35.09 15.97 19.50
CA MET A 13 33.71 16.25 19.04
C MET A 13 33.27 15.13 18.11
N SER A 14 32.45 14.22 18.61
CA SER A 14 31.71 13.27 17.78
C SER A 14 30.61 14.03 17.03
N LEU A 15 30.83 14.30 15.74
CA LEU A 15 29.76 14.76 14.84
C LEU A 15 28.76 13.62 14.67
N PHE A 16 27.61 13.70 15.32
CA PHE A 16 26.44 12.95 14.92
C PHE A 16 25.92 13.55 13.60
N MET A 17 26.33 12.99 12.47
CA MET A 17 25.62 13.21 11.22
C MET A 17 24.26 12.50 11.29
N SER A 18 23.22 13.23 11.66
CA SER A 18 21.85 12.86 11.39
C SER A 18 21.67 12.88 9.87
N GLY A 19 21.79 11.72 9.24
CA GLY A 19 21.48 11.55 7.82
C GLY A 19 20.02 11.92 7.57
N ILE A 20 19.81 13.12 7.05
CA ILE A 20 18.51 13.49 6.47
C ILE A 20 18.38 12.63 5.21
N TYR A 21 17.58 11.58 5.30
CA TYR A 21 17.22 10.75 4.16
C TYR A 21 16.32 11.60 3.26
N THR A 22 16.90 12.25 2.27
CA THR A 22 16.14 12.86 1.17
C THR A 22 15.76 11.72 0.23
N PRO A 23 14.46 11.51 -0.05
CA PRO A 23 14.08 10.54 -1.06
C PRO A 23 14.73 10.94 -2.40
N GLN A 24 15.50 10.03 -2.97
CA GLN A 24 16.08 10.21 -4.30
C GLN A 24 14.92 10.17 -5.31
N SER A 25 14.54 11.34 -5.83
CA SER A 25 13.62 11.41 -6.95
C SER A 25 14.37 10.96 -8.21
N PHE A 26 14.04 9.79 -8.71
CA PHE A 26 14.43 9.36 -10.05
C PHE A 26 13.63 10.18 -11.07
N ALA A 27 14.31 10.76 -12.05
CA ALA A 27 13.66 11.52 -13.12
C ALA A 27 12.66 10.62 -13.85
N GLY A 28 11.34 10.89 -13.65
CA GLY A 28 10.23 10.12 -14.22
C GLY A 28 9.31 9.43 -13.21
N GLU A 29 9.67 9.32 -11.93
CA GLU A 29 8.78 8.80 -10.90
C GLU A 29 7.71 9.82 -10.50
N VAL A 30 6.48 9.32 -10.45
CA VAL A 30 5.32 10.08 -9.96
C VAL A 30 5.35 10.10 -8.44
N GLU A 31 5.04 11.24 -7.82
CA GLU A 31 4.80 11.32 -6.39
C GLU A 31 3.72 10.32 -5.96
N LEU A 32 4.05 9.41 -5.05
CA LEU A 32 3.14 8.34 -4.63
C LEU A 32 1.91 8.85 -3.85
N LEU A 33 2.05 9.96 -3.14
CA LEU A 33 0.97 10.61 -2.37
C LEU A 33 0.76 12.01 -2.90
N MET A 34 -0.42 12.30 -3.45
CA MET A 34 -0.73 13.56 -4.11
C MET A 34 -1.77 14.37 -3.33
N THR A 35 -1.57 15.68 -3.29
CA THR A 35 -2.60 16.62 -2.85
C THR A 35 -3.63 16.88 -3.97
N PRO A 36 -4.82 17.42 -3.67
CA PRO A 36 -5.79 17.83 -4.68
C PRO A 36 -5.24 18.83 -5.71
N ALA A 37 -4.30 19.70 -5.29
CA ALA A 37 -3.64 20.65 -6.19
C ALA A 37 -2.74 19.94 -7.20
N MET A 38 -1.93 18.98 -6.75
CA MET A 38 -1.05 18.17 -7.60
C MET A 38 -1.84 17.37 -8.63
N VAL A 39 -2.92 16.69 -8.20
CA VAL A 39 -3.79 15.95 -9.12
C VAL A 39 -4.43 16.89 -10.15
N SER A 40 -4.88 18.08 -9.74
CA SER A 40 -5.47 19.06 -10.67
C SER A 40 -4.46 19.60 -11.68
N ALA A 41 -3.18 19.63 -11.35
CA ALA A 41 -2.11 20.11 -12.23
C ALA A 41 -1.76 19.11 -13.36
N ILE A 42 -2.07 17.82 -13.20
CA ILE A 42 -1.87 16.85 -14.27
C ILE A 42 -2.96 17.05 -15.34
N PRO A 43 -2.62 17.26 -16.62
CA PRO A 43 -3.60 17.36 -17.69
C PRO A 43 -4.52 16.13 -17.76
N GLU A 44 -5.80 16.34 -18.08
CA GLU A 44 -6.80 15.23 -18.05
C GLU A 44 -6.44 14.07 -18.98
N HIS A 45 -5.86 14.36 -20.15
CA HIS A 45 -5.44 13.32 -21.10
C HIS A 45 -4.21 12.52 -20.62
N GLN A 46 -3.47 13.01 -19.62
CA GLN A 46 -2.28 12.37 -19.04
C GLN A 46 -2.56 11.64 -17.71
N ARG A 47 -3.82 11.65 -17.23
CA ARG A 47 -4.20 10.97 -16.00
C ARG A 47 -5.44 10.10 -16.17
N VAL A 48 -5.54 9.11 -15.29
CA VAL A 48 -6.77 8.36 -15.00
C VAL A 48 -7.03 8.46 -13.51
N VAL A 49 -8.17 9.01 -13.12
CA VAL A 49 -8.56 9.12 -11.72
C VAL A 49 -9.49 7.95 -11.38
N VAL A 50 -9.12 7.14 -10.41
CA VAL A 50 -9.82 5.91 -10.02
C VAL A 50 -10.53 6.10 -8.70
N ASP A 51 -11.85 6.01 -8.72
CA ASP A 51 -12.70 5.96 -7.52
C ASP A 51 -12.92 4.52 -7.09
N THR A 52 -12.49 4.18 -5.87
CA THR A 52 -12.60 2.83 -5.32
C THR A 52 -13.82 2.64 -4.41
N ARG A 53 -14.65 3.65 -4.27
CA ARG A 53 -15.88 3.59 -3.49
C ARG A 53 -16.97 2.83 -4.24
N SER A 54 -18.00 2.38 -3.50
CA SER A 54 -19.14 1.72 -4.12
C SER A 54 -19.80 2.58 -5.20
N SER A 55 -20.36 1.94 -6.24
CA SER A 55 -20.93 2.60 -7.41
C SER A 55 -22.02 3.62 -7.07
N TRP A 56 -22.85 3.37 -6.04
CA TRP A 56 -23.86 4.33 -5.62
C TRP A 56 -23.25 5.62 -5.03
N LYS A 57 -22.13 5.52 -4.28
CA LYS A 57 -21.41 6.68 -3.77
C LYS A 57 -20.76 7.48 -4.89
N PHE A 58 -20.23 6.78 -5.90
CA PHE A 58 -19.70 7.41 -7.11
C PHE A 58 -20.76 8.24 -7.82
N VAL A 59 -21.96 7.67 -8.06
CA VAL A 59 -23.08 8.36 -8.71
C VAL A 59 -23.50 9.63 -7.95
N LEU A 60 -23.46 9.60 -6.62
CA LEU A 60 -23.80 10.77 -5.79
C LEU A 60 -22.77 11.91 -5.91
N SER A 61 -21.49 11.59 -5.94
CA SER A 61 -20.43 12.58 -6.13
C SER A 61 -19.08 11.91 -6.38
N HIS A 62 -18.32 12.39 -7.36
CA HIS A 62 -16.98 11.93 -7.68
C HIS A 62 -16.11 13.08 -8.24
N ILE A 63 -14.82 12.85 -8.36
CA ILE A 63 -13.88 13.77 -9.02
C ILE A 63 -14.20 13.77 -10.53
N PRO A 64 -14.29 14.95 -11.19
CA PRO A 64 -14.60 15.02 -12.62
C PRO A 64 -13.67 14.14 -13.47
N GLY A 65 -14.26 13.36 -14.39
CA GLY A 65 -13.53 12.43 -15.24
C GLY A 65 -13.05 11.15 -14.57
N ALA A 66 -13.37 10.93 -13.29
CA ALA A 66 -12.99 9.69 -12.61
C ALA A 66 -13.76 8.48 -13.16
N ILE A 67 -13.09 7.33 -13.13
CA ILE A 67 -13.67 6.00 -13.37
C ILE A 67 -13.96 5.31 -12.04
N ASN A 68 -14.96 4.45 -11.98
CA ASN A 68 -15.29 3.69 -10.78
C ASN A 68 -14.86 2.23 -10.89
N LEU A 69 -14.00 1.78 -9.97
CA LEU A 69 -13.59 0.39 -9.81
C LEU A 69 -14.05 -0.18 -8.45
N GLY A 70 -15.17 0.29 -7.93
CA GLY A 70 -15.62 0.13 -6.54
C GLY A 70 -15.68 -1.28 -5.96
N ASP A 71 -15.73 -2.34 -6.77
CA ASP A 71 -15.69 -3.72 -6.28
C ASP A 71 -14.35 -4.39 -6.62
N TRP A 72 -13.45 -4.41 -5.64
CA TRP A 72 -12.17 -5.10 -5.77
C TRP A 72 -12.32 -6.62 -5.96
N GLN A 73 -13.43 -7.22 -5.55
CA GLN A 73 -13.69 -8.66 -5.67
C GLN A 73 -13.81 -9.09 -7.15
N GLU A 74 -14.23 -8.20 -8.04
CA GLU A 74 -14.25 -8.46 -9.48
C GLU A 74 -12.84 -8.79 -10.04
N PHE A 75 -11.80 -8.28 -9.40
CA PHE A 75 -10.39 -8.53 -9.75
C PHE A 75 -9.78 -9.73 -9.04
N THR A 76 -10.58 -10.51 -8.31
CA THR A 76 -10.09 -11.62 -7.51
C THR A 76 -10.76 -12.94 -7.87
N HIS A 77 -10.14 -14.02 -7.43
CA HIS A 77 -10.66 -15.37 -7.55
C HIS A 77 -10.29 -16.21 -6.33
N THR A 78 -10.83 -17.43 -6.28
CA THR A 78 -10.44 -18.44 -5.28
C THR A 78 -9.59 -19.51 -5.95
N VAL A 79 -8.41 -19.78 -5.37
CA VAL A 79 -7.51 -20.83 -5.85
C VAL A 79 -7.17 -21.76 -4.67
N ASN A 80 -7.37 -23.05 -4.82
CA ASN A 80 -7.11 -24.05 -3.77
C ASN A 80 -7.72 -23.70 -2.41
N GLY A 81 -8.93 -23.16 -2.41
CA GLY A 81 -9.64 -22.73 -1.20
C GLY A 81 -9.23 -21.35 -0.64
N VAL A 82 -8.16 -20.74 -1.14
CA VAL A 82 -7.73 -19.40 -0.75
C VAL A 82 -8.54 -18.37 -1.54
N LYS A 83 -9.32 -17.57 -0.81
CA LYS A 83 -10.19 -16.53 -1.36
C LYS A 83 -9.41 -15.24 -1.61
N GLY A 84 -9.90 -14.43 -2.55
CA GLY A 84 -9.45 -13.04 -2.72
C GLY A 84 -8.08 -12.89 -3.39
N LEU A 85 -7.54 -13.94 -3.98
CA LEU A 85 -6.30 -13.85 -4.76
C LEU A 85 -6.51 -13.04 -6.03
N LEU A 86 -5.54 -12.20 -6.38
CA LEU A 86 -5.62 -11.34 -7.55
C LEU A 86 -5.65 -12.16 -8.84
N LYS A 87 -6.55 -11.81 -9.75
CA LYS A 87 -6.54 -12.34 -11.12
C LYS A 87 -5.36 -11.76 -11.89
N GLU A 88 -4.53 -12.62 -12.47
CA GLU A 88 -3.31 -12.22 -13.18
C GLU A 88 -3.35 -12.55 -14.67
N ASP A 89 -4.52 -12.94 -15.20
CA ASP A 89 -4.72 -13.14 -16.63
C ASP A 89 -4.63 -11.79 -17.36
N LYS A 90 -3.67 -11.68 -18.27
CA LYS A 90 -3.39 -10.43 -18.99
C LYS A 90 -4.55 -10.02 -19.91
N SER A 91 -5.29 -10.98 -20.46
CA SER A 91 -6.44 -10.70 -21.32
C SER A 91 -7.59 -10.15 -20.49
N PHE A 92 -7.85 -10.73 -19.31
CA PHE A 92 -8.82 -10.20 -18.36
C PHE A 92 -8.47 -8.76 -17.98
N ILE A 93 -7.21 -8.48 -17.62
CA ILE A 93 -6.74 -7.15 -17.19
C ILE A 93 -6.93 -6.13 -18.32
N ALA A 94 -6.48 -6.46 -19.54
CA ALA A 94 -6.61 -5.57 -20.70
C ALA A 94 -8.09 -5.28 -21.05
N ASN A 95 -8.93 -6.32 -21.07
CA ASN A 95 -10.35 -6.20 -21.39
C ASN A 95 -11.14 -5.45 -20.30
N LYS A 96 -10.72 -5.55 -19.04
CA LYS A 96 -11.40 -4.87 -17.91
C LYS A 96 -10.99 -3.41 -17.78
N LEU A 97 -9.72 -3.10 -17.95
CA LEU A 97 -9.17 -1.76 -17.69
C LEU A 97 -9.06 -0.88 -18.94
N GLY A 98 -8.82 -1.47 -20.12
CA GLY A 98 -8.67 -0.74 -21.36
C GLY A 98 -9.88 0.12 -21.72
N PRO A 99 -11.13 -0.41 -21.74
CA PRO A 99 -12.33 0.37 -22.03
C PRO A 99 -12.59 1.53 -21.05
N LEU A 100 -11.94 1.51 -19.88
CA LEU A 100 -11.99 2.56 -18.86
C LEU A 100 -10.92 3.63 -19.07
N GLY A 101 -10.14 3.56 -20.15
CA GLY A 101 -9.10 4.54 -20.47
C GLY A 101 -7.78 4.36 -19.69
N VAL A 102 -7.63 3.26 -18.94
CA VAL A 102 -6.36 2.93 -18.25
C VAL A 102 -5.29 2.62 -19.28
N SER A 103 -4.13 3.22 -19.14
CA SER A 103 -3.00 3.10 -20.05
C SER A 103 -1.67 3.24 -19.30
N SER A 104 -0.62 2.60 -19.78
CA SER A 104 0.71 2.60 -19.14
C SER A 104 1.44 3.94 -19.22
N ASP A 105 1.04 4.81 -20.14
CA ASP A 105 1.62 6.16 -20.33
C ASP A 105 0.95 7.24 -19.46
N LYS A 106 -0.19 6.92 -18.83
CA LYS A 106 -0.92 7.86 -17.96
C LYS A 106 -0.57 7.66 -16.48
N THR A 107 -0.72 8.75 -15.72
CA THR A 107 -0.69 8.68 -14.27
C THR A 107 -2.03 8.18 -13.74
N ILE A 108 -2.00 7.09 -12.99
CA ILE A 108 -3.17 6.51 -12.33
C ILE A 108 -3.24 7.10 -10.92
N VAL A 109 -4.27 7.91 -10.63
CA VAL A 109 -4.50 8.51 -9.31
C VAL A 109 -5.68 7.82 -8.66
N ILE A 110 -5.45 7.16 -7.53
CA ILE A 110 -6.46 6.37 -6.84
C ILE A 110 -6.98 7.16 -5.64
N TYR A 111 -8.29 7.13 -5.42
CA TYR A 111 -8.88 7.67 -4.20
C TYR A 111 -10.03 6.80 -3.69
N GLY A 112 -10.19 6.81 -2.39
CA GLY A 112 -11.27 6.15 -1.66
C GLY A 112 -11.90 7.05 -0.62
N GLU A 113 -12.43 6.45 0.44
CA GLU A 113 -12.91 7.13 1.63
C GLU A 113 -11.96 6.87 2.80
N PRO A 114 -11.58 7.92 3.55
CA PRO A 114 -10.76 7.77 4.75
C PRO A 114 -11.33 6.79 5.78
N ASN A 115 -12.65 6.73 5.87
CA ASN A 115 -13.39 5.89 6.83
C ASN A 115 -13.75 4.50 6.28
N ASP A 116 -13.25 4.10 5.12
CA ASP A 116 -13.40 2.73 4.64
C ASP A 116 -12.64 1.77 5.59
N PRO A 117 -13.34 0.83 6.27
CA PRO A 117 -12.71 -0.09 7.23
C PRO A 117 -11.72 -1.06 6.58
N TRP A 118 -11.75 -1.18 5.26
CA TRP A 118 -10.88 -2.07 4.49
C TRP A 118 -9.77 -1.34 3.74
N ARG A 119 -9.91 -0.01 3.50
CA ARG A 119 -9.02 0.80 2.67
C ARG A 119 -8.76 0.14 1.33
N THR A 120 -9.84 -0.06 0.61
CA THR A 120 -9.83 -0.70 -0.72
C THR A 120 -9.01 0.10 -1.75
N ASP A 121 -8.82 1.39 -1.54
CA ASP A 121 -7.90 2.24 -2.29
C ASP A 121 -6.45 1.69 -2.28
N GLY A 122 -5.96 1.22 -1.13
CA GLY A 122 -4.67 0.55 -1.04
C GLY A 122 -4.62 -0.76 -1.82
N ARG A 123 -5.74 -1.52 -1.85
CA ARG A 123 -5.83 -2.75 -2.65
C ARG A 123 -5.66 -2.47 -4.13
N PHE A 124 -6.30 -1.43 -4.65
CA PHE A 124 -6.16 -1.01 -6.04
C PHE A 124 -4.78 -0.44 -6.34
N PHE A 125 -4.18 0.31 -5.42
CA PHE A 125 -2.81 0.80 -5.58
C PHE A 125 -1.83 -0.36 -5.81
N TRP A 126 -1.83 -1.35 -4.89
CA TRP A 126 -0.98 -2.53 -5.01
C TRP A 126 -1.29 -3.34 -6.27
N MET A 127 -2.56 -3.49 -6.64
CA MET A 127 -3.00 -4.19 -7.85
C MET A 127 -2.39 -3.55 -9.10
N PHE A 128 -2.45 -2.24 -9.25
CA PHE A 128 -1.86 -1.56 -10.40
C PHE A 128 -0.34 -1.73 -10.45
N GLU A 129 0.37 -1.62 -9.33
CA GLU A 129 1.81 -1.90 -9.29
C GLU A 129 2.10 -3.38 -9.62
N ARG A 130 1.28 -4.31 -9.13
CA ARG A 130 1.39 -5.74 -9.48
C ARG A 130 1.20 -6.01 -10.97
N TYR A 131 0.28 -5.29 -11.61
CA TYR A 131 0.05 -5.38 -13.06
C TYR A 131 1.13 -4.69 -13.90
N GLY A 132 2.10 -4.05 -13.26
CA GLY A 132 3.27 -3.44 -13.90
C GLY A 132 3.11 -1.97 -14.28
N PHE A 133 2.06 -1.30 -13.79
CA PHE A 133 1.92 0.15 -13.96
C PHE A 133 2.93 0.88 -13.09
N GLN A 134 3.72 1.79 -13.69
CA GLN A 134 4.80 2.49 -13.02
C GLN A 134 4.37 3.85 -12.42
N ARG A 135 3.28 4.42 -12.94
CA ARG A 135 2.83 5.78 -12.59
C ARG A 135 1.53 5.71 -11.80
N VAL A 136 1.62 5.17 -10.59
CA VAL A 136 0.47 4.98 -9.68
C VAL A 136 0.64 5.87 -8.46
N ALA A 137 -0.39 6.62 -8.09
CA ALA A 137 -0.41 7.52 -6.95
C ALA A 137 -1.73 7.42 -6.18
N MET A 138 -1.73 7.85 -4.93
CA MET A 138 -2.94 8.00 -4.12
C MET A 138 -3.21 9.46 -3.83
N LEU A 139 -4.49 9.84 -3.84
CA LEU A 139 -4.94 11.15 -3.37
C LEU A 139 -5.06 11.13 -1.84
N ASP A 140 -4.24 11.91 -1.15
CA ASP A 140 -4.27 12.03 0.32
C ASP A 140 -5.61 12.57 0.81
N GLY A 141 -6.21 11.87 1.78
CA GLY A 141 -7.53 12.20 2.32
C GLY A 141 -8.70 11.95 1.34
N GLY A 142 -8.45 11.36 0.17
CA GLY A 142 -9.46 10.90 -0.79
C GLY A 142 -10.43 12.00 -1.24
N LEU A 143 -11.70 11.63 -1.50
CA LEU A 143 -12.71 12.61 -1.94
C LEU A 143 -12.97 13.72 -0.90
N ALA A 144 -12.76 13.43 0.38
CA ALA A 144 -12.97 14.43 1.44
C ALA A 144 -11.99 15.60 1.28
N SER A 145 -10.69 15.33 1.11
CA SER A 145 -9.68 16.37 0.90
C SER A 145 -9.90 17.15 -0.41
N TRP A 146 -10.35 16.45 -1.47
CA TRP A 146 -10.72 17.10 -2.73
C TRP A 146 -11.82 18.16 -2.54
N LYS A 147 -12.89 17.79 -1.84
CA LYS A 147 -13.99 18.70 -1.50
C LYS A 147 -13.53 19.85 -0.60
N GLN A 148 -12.72 19.54 0.43
CA GLN A 148 -12.18 20.56 1.35
C GLN A 148 -11.28 21.57 0.63
N ALA A 149 -10.57 21.16 -0.42
CA ALA A 149 -9.78 22.04 -1.27
C ALA A 149 -10.64 22.89 -2.25
N GLY A 150 -11.97 22.85 -2.14
CA GLY A 150 -12.90 23.62 -2.98
C GLY A 150 -12.91 23.17 -4.46
N LYS A 151 -12.44 21.98 -4.75
CA LYS A 151 -12.39 21.46 -6.12
C LYS A 151 -13.76 21.01 -6.60
N LYS A 152 -14.01 21.14 -7.92
CA LYS A 152 -15.26 20.71 -8.55
C LYS A 152 -15.51 19.23 -8.33
N ILE A 153 -16.78 18.87 -8.17
CA ILE A 153 -17.27 17.48 -8.15
C ILE A 153 -18.24 17.27 -9.31
N GLN A 154 -18.35 16.04 -9.76
CA GLN A 154 -19.31 15.57 -10.74
C GLN A 154 -20.31 14.62 -10.08
N ARG A 155 -21.51 14.49 -10.68
CA ARG A 155 -22.57 13.54 -10.28
C ARG A 155 -22.97 12.75 -11.50
N GLY A 156 -23.63 11.62 -11.28
CA GLY A 156 -24.11 10.75 -12.35
C GLY A 156 -23.18 9.59 -12.63
N ARG A 157 -23.49 8.86 -13.69
CA ARG A 157 -22.71 7.69 -14.12
C ARG A 157 -21.45 8.14 -14.87
N GLN A 158 -20.45 7.27 -14.87
CA GLN A 158 -19.26 7.44 -15.69
C GLN A 158 -19.63 7.54 -17.18
N ASN A 159 -19.04 8.49 -17.89
CA ASN A 159 -19.10 8.56 -19.34
C ASN A 159 -18.14 7.50 -19.93
N SER A 160 -18.67 6.55 -20.66
CA SER A 160 -18.06 5.25 -20.93
C SER A 160 -17.17 5.14 -22.17
N THR A 161 -16.62 6.22 -22.69
CA THR A 161 -15.79 6.12 -23.91
C THR A 161 -14.44 6.80 -23.76
N LEU A 162 -13.63 6.27 -22.84
CA LEU A 162 -12.22 6.63 -22.80
C LEU A 162 -11.45 5.62 -23.68
N GLN A 163 -10.74 6.11 -24.67
CA GLN A 163 -9.87 5.26 -25.47
C GLN A 163 -8.56 4.97 -24.73
N SER A 164 -8.14 3.73 -24.80
CA SER A 164 -6.86 3.26 -24.27
C SER A 164 -6.18 2.35 -25.27
N ASN A 165 -4.87 2.36 -25.27
CA ASN A 165 -4.03 1.44 -26.02
C ASN A 165 -3.57 0.24 -25.17
N LEU A 166 -4.21 -0.01 -24.03
CA LEU A 166 -3.85 -1.12 -23.15
C LEU A 166 -4.12 -2.47 -23.83
N THR A 167 -3.06 -3.23 -23.98
CA THR A 167 -3.09 -4.59 -24.53
C THR A 167 -2.36 -5.54 -23.59
N THR A 168 -2.45 -6.84 -23.85
CA THR A 168 -1.70 -7.85 -23.07
C THR A 168 -0.17 -7.63 -23.09
N LYS A 169 0.35 -6.98 -24.15
CA LYS A 169 1.79 -6.66 -24.27
C LYS A 169 2.25 -5.58 -23.31
N ASN A 170 1.36 -4.67 -22.90
CA ASN A 170 1.67 -3.58 -21.96
C ASN A 170 1.62 -4.04 -20.50
N ILE A 171 1.09 -5.24 -20.21
CA ILE A 171 0.93 -5.77 -18.87
C ILE A 171 2.14 -6.65 -18.54
N ASN A 172 2.96 -6.19 -17.59
CA ASN A 172 4.15 -6.88 -17.12
C ASN A 172 4.06 -7.08 -15.61
N LEU A 173 3.62 -8.29 -15.20
CA LEU A 173 3.41 -8.59 -13.79
C LEU A 173 4.68 -8.36 -12.97
N ASN A 174 4.61 -7.49 -11.99
CA ASN A 174 5.74 -7.15 -11.12
C ASN A 174 5.83 -8.13 -9.94
N ASN A 175 6.79 -9.04 -9.96
CA ASN A 175 7.01 -10.03 -8.91
C ASN A 175 7.69 -9.46 -7.66
N GLU A 176 8.24 -8.23 -7.73
CA GLU A 176 8.91 -7.61 -6.59
C GLU A 176 7.94 -7.04 -5.54
N VAL A 177 6.65 -6.93 -5.87
CA VAL A 177 5.63 -6.34 -4.99
C VAL A 177 4.72 -7.38 -4.32
N ILE A 178 4.93 -8.67 -4.61
CA ILE A 178 4.12 -9.76 -4.06
C ILE A 178 4.98 -10.71 -3.24
N ALA A 179 4.41 -11.24 -2.16
CA ALA A 179 4.95 -12.37 -1.41
C ALA A 179 3.97 -13.54 -1.44
N ASP A 180 4.52 -14.73 -1.29
CA ASP A 180 3.79 -15.98 -1.08
C ASP A 180 4.27 -16.70 0.19
N LYS A 181 3.59 -17.76 0.58
CA LYS A 181 3.97 -18.54 1.76
C LYS A 181 5.34 -19.24 1.63
N ILE A 182 5.82 -19.47 0.40
CA ILE A 182 7.13 -20.09 0.17
C ILE A 182 8.23 -19.10 0.54
N LEU A 183 8.13 -17.87 0.06
CA LEU A 183 9.04 -16.79 0.43
C LEU A 183 9.01 -16.55 1.93
N ILE A 184 7.82 -16.42 2.54
CA ILE A 184 7.69 -16.17 3.98
C ILE A 184 8.36 -17.28 4.79
N LYS A 185 8.09 -18.55 4.46
CA LYS A 185 8.74 -19.69 5.10
C LYS A 185 10.27 -19.60 5.03
N LYS A 186 10.81 -19.18 3.88
CA LYS A 186 12.25 -19.03 3.66
C LYS A 186 12.87 -17.95 4.56
N VAL A 187 12.14 -16.85 4.79
CA VAL A 187 12.67 -15.66 5.48
C VAL A 187 12.23 -15.51 6.95
N LEU A 188 11.51 -16.49 7.51
CA LEU A 188 10.98 -16.43 8.90
C LEU A 188 12.03 -16.05 9.96
N LEU A 189 13.28 -16.49 9.78
CA LEU A 189 14.39 -16.24 10.72
C LEU A 189 15.41 -15.25 10.16
N ASP A 190 15.20 -14.71 8.98
CA ASP A 190 16.11 -13.75 8.36
C ASP A 190 15.88 -12.34 8.94
N LYS A 191 16.89 -11.80 9.61
CA LYS A 191 16.85 -10.47 10.24
C LYS A 191 16.78 -9.32 9.23
N ASN A 192 17.04 -9.57 7.95
CA ASN A 192 16.90 -8.59 6.88
C ASN A 192 15.44 -8.42 6.44
N PHE A 193 14.55 -9.31 6.89
CA PHE A 193 13.11 -9.22 6.62
C PHE A 193 12.32 -8.89 7.89
N ARG A 194 11.18 -8.21 7.70
CA ARG A 194 10.17 -8.02 8.75
C ARG A 194 8.79 -8.38 8.20
N ILE A 195 8.12 -9.26 8.91
CA ILE A 195 6.74 -9.68 8.59
C ILE A 195 5.82 -8.86 9.49
N ILE A 196 4.88 -8.13 8.87
CA ILE A 196 3.98 -7.21 9.59
C ILE A 196 2.54 -7.70 9.44
N ASP A 197 1.90 -7.97 10.57
CA ASP A 197 0.46 -8.28 10.64
C ASP A 197 -0.35 -6.99 10.80
N ASN A 198 -1.19 -6.69 9.81
CA ASN A 198 -1.98 -5.46 9.78
C ASN A 198 -3.42 -5.65 10.25
N ARG A 199 -3.77 -6.82 10.80
CA ARG A 199 -5.09 -7.15 11.33
C ARG A 199 -5.36 -6.44 12.65
N ILE A 200 -6.61 -6.52 13.15
CA ILE A 200 -6.91 -6.07 14.51
C ILE A 200 -6.23 -6.99 15.53
N ARG A 201 -6.01 -6.48 16.73
CA ARG A 201 -5.32 -7.20 17.81
C ARG A 201 -5.95 -8.57 18.10
N LYS A 202 -7.29 -8.67 18.15
CA LYS A 202 -8.00 -9.92 18.40
C LYS A 202 -7.71 -11.01 17.35
N GLU A 203 -7.59 -10.64 16.07
CA GLU A 203 -7.21 -11.59 15.01
C GLU A 203 -5.78 -12.09 15.19
N PHE A 204 -4.85 -11.18 15.53
CA PHE A 204 -3.45 -11.52 15.82
C PHE A 204 -3.35 -12.50 17.00
N ASP A 205 -4.15 -12.30 18.05
CA ASP A 205 -4.16 -13.13 19.26
C ASP A 205 -4.95 -14.45 19.08
N GLY A 206 -5.59 -14.70 17.95
CA GLY A 206 -6.16 -16.02 17.64
C GLY A 206 -7.64 -16.07 17.27
N THR A 207 -8.38 -14.95 17.22
CA THR A 207 -9.75 -15.00 16.72
C THR A 207 -9.81 -15.15 15.20
N THR A 208 -10.87 -15.79 14.69
CA THR A 208 -11.05 -16.09 13.27
C THR A 208 -12.37 -15.54 12.71
N PRO A 209 -12.61 -14.22 12.79
CA PRO A 209 -13.91 -13.63 12.44
C PRO A 209 -14.30 -13.79 10.96
N TYR A 210 -13.33 -14.11 10.09
CA TYR A 210 -13.55 -14.26 8.64
C TYR A 210 -13.39 -15.70 8.16
N GLY A 211 -13.58 -16.69 9.06
CA GLY A 211 -13.63 -18.11 8.73
C GLY A 211 -12.27 -18.73 8.39
N SER A 212 -11.19 -18.25 8.97
CA SER A 212 -9.89 -18.91 8.88
C SER A 212 -9.89 -20.20 9.70
N PRO A 213 -9.33 -21.32 9.19
CA PRO A 213 -9.37 -22.62 9.90
C PRO A 213 -8.52 -22.64 11.17
N ARG A 214 -7.50 -21.80 11.29
CA ARG A 214 -6.65 -21.67 12.48
C ARG A 214 -6.55 -20.22 12.88
N GLY A 215 -6.54 -19.93 14.20
CA GLY A 215 -6.27 -18.60 14.76
C GLY A 215 -4.79 -18.41 15.07
N GLY A 216 -4.38 -17.17 15.32
CA GLY A 216 -2.99 -16.79 15.60
C GLY A 216 -2.37 -15.94 14.52
N HIS A 217 -1.04 -15.96 14.43
CA HIS A 217 -0.26 -15.15 13.48
C HIS A 217 0.96 -15.92 12.96
N ILE A 218 1.58 -15.40 11.92
CA ILE A 218 2.85 -15.92 11.36
C ILE A 218 3.94 -15.72 12.41
N PRO A 219 4.77 -16.74 12.69
CA PRO A 219 5.84 -16.62 13.70
C PRO A 219 6.74 -15.40 13.47
N ASN A 220 7.11 -14.75 14.57
CA ASN A 220 7.91 -13.52 14.58
C ASN A 220 7.27 -12.31 13.87
N ALA A 221 5.99 -12.36 13.51
CA ALA A 221 5.31 -11.21 12.92
C ALA A 221 5.14 -10.08 13.94
N ILE A 222 5.44 -8.85 13.50
CA ILE A 222 5.19 -7.64 14.27
C ILE A 222 3.76 -7.18 14.02
N HIS A 223 2.99 -6.92 15.08
CA HIS A 223 1.62 -6.45 14.97
C HIS A 223 1.57 -4.92 14.85
N ILE A 224 1.20 -4.43 13.66
CA ILE A 224 0.88 -3.02 13.44
C ILE A 224 -0.49 -2.94 12.74
N HIS A 225 -1.55 -2.69 13.52
CA HIS A 225 -2.89 -2.49 12.95
C HIS A 225 -2.87 -1.32 11.97
N TRP A 226 -3.31 -1.54 10.73
CA TRP A 226 -3.17 -0.58 9.62
C TRP A 226 -3.65 0.87 9.93
N PRO A 227 -4.71 1.14 10.75
CA PRO A 227 -5.12 2.52 11.05
C PRO A 227 -4.07 3.33 11.81
N LYS A 228 -3.07 2.67 12.43
CA LYS A 228 -1.97 3.37 13.11
C LYS A 228 -1.12 4.23 12.18
N PHE A 229 -1.18 4.00 10.88
CA PHE A 229 -0.48 4.81 9.89
C PHE A 229 -1.19 6.13 9.56
N PHE A 230 -2.46 6.29 9.96
CA PHE A 230 -3.29 7.42 9.59
C PHE A 230 -3.63 8.31 10.78
N GLN A 231 -3.95 9.57 10.47
CA GLN A 231 -4.55 10.54 11.38
C GLN A 231 -6.06 10.27 11.50
N THR A 232 -6.71 10.87 12.48
CA THR A 232 -8.16 10.70 12.70
C THR A 232 -9.04 11.23 11.57
N ASN A 233 -8.52 12.19 10.78
CA ASN A 233 -9.18 12.70 9.57
C ASN A 233 -8.96 11.82 8.34
N GLY A 234 -8.21 10.72 8.46
CA GLY A 234 -7.92 9.76 7.40
C GLY A 234 -6.75 10.10 6.49
N ASN A 235 -6.12 11.24 6.69
CA ASN A 235 -4.86 11.57 6.00
C ASN A 235 -3.72 10.71 6.53
N LEU A 236 -2.71 10.46 5.70
CA LEU A 236 -1.50 9.80 6.14
C LEU A 236 -0.79 10.60 7.24
N LYS A 237 -0.19 9.94 8.21
CA LYS A 237 0.67 10.60 9.18
C LYS A 237 1.90 11.18 8.49
N THR A 238 2.51 12.19 9.10
CA THR A 238 3.77 12.76 8.61
C THR A 238 4.91 11.72 8.64
N LEU A 239 5.89 11.85 7.76
CA LEU A 239 7.05 10.96 7.74
C LEU A 239 7.75 10.83 9.10
N PRO A 240 8.00 11.92 9.88
CA PRO A 240 8.55 11.78 11.22
C PRO A 240 7.70 10.93 12.17
N ALA A 241 6.36 11.06 12.11
CA ALA A 241 5.46 10.27 12.95
C ALA A 241 5.41 8.80 12.51
N LEU A 242 5.51 8.52 11.21
CA LEU A 242 5.62 7.16 10.67
C LEU A 242 6.96 6.53 11.06
N ASN A 243 8.08 7.23 10.91
CA ASN A 243 9.40 6.75 11.30
C ASN A 243 9.41 6.41 12.80
N SER A 244 8.90 7.30 13.66
CA SER A 244 8.79 7.02 15.10
C SER A 244 7.95 5.77 15.40
N LEU A 245 6.86 5.53 14.65
CA LEU A 245 6.06 4.31 14.80
C LEU A 245 6.87 3.07 14.43
N LEU A 246 7.65 3.11 13.35
CA LEU A 246 8.46 1.97 12.92
C LEU A 246 9.63 1.70 13.87
N ASP A 247 10.32 2.75 14.33
CA ASP A 247 11.42 2.65 15.29
C ASP A 247 10.95 2.02 16.62
N GLN A 248 9.78 2.42 17.13
CA GLN A 248 9.15 1.83 18.32
C GLN A 248 8.84 0.34 18.17
N ASN A 249 8.68 -0.14 16.92
CA ASN A 249 8.46 -1.55 16.61
C ASN A 249 9.74 -2.28 16.15
N GLY A 250 10.90 -1.65 16.25
CA GLY A 250 12.20 -2.26 15.90
C GLY A 250 12.37 -2.55 14.39
N ILE A 251 11.69 -1.77 13.53
CA ILE A 251 11.78 -1.89 12.08
C ILE A 251 12.83 -0.90 11.58
N ARG A 252 13.84 -1.41 10.87
CA ARG A 252 14.95 -0.60 10.34
C ARG A 252 14.79 -0.30 8.85
N PRO A 253 15.32 0.83 8.35
CA PRO A 253 15.21 1.22 6.93
C PRO A 253 15.84 0.25 5.93
N ASP A 254 16.84 -0.54 6.37
CA ASP A 254 17.56 -1.51 5.54
C ASP A 254 16.83 -2.85 5.36
N GLN A 255 15.69 -3.04 6.02
CA GLN A 255 14.94 -4.29 6.00
C GLN A 255 13.91 -4.32 4.86
N GLU A 256 13.72 -5.48 4.27
CA GLU A 256 12.61 -5.74 3.35
C GLU A 256 11.36 -6.13 4.16
N ILE A 257 10.23 -5.53 3.82
CA ILE A 257 8.98 -5.68 4.55
C ILE A 257 8.04 -6.63 3.80
N ILE A 258 7.43 -7.55 4.55
CA ILE A 258 6.31 -8.35 4.05
C ILE A 258 5.09 -8.02 4.89
N VAL A 259 4.06 -7.46 4.27
CA VAL A 259 2.81 -7.13 4.94
C VAL A 259 1.75 -8.17 4.64
N TYR A 260 0.93 -8.51 5.64
CA TYR A 260 -0.23 -9.38 5.46
C TYR A 260 -1.41 -8.96 6.35
N CYS A 261 -2.59 -9.43 5.99
CA CYS A 261 -3.78 -9.31 6.84
C CYS A 261 -4.59 -10.63 6.84
N THR A 262 -5.89 -10.60 6.59
CA THR A 262 -6.68 -11.84 6.44
C THR A 262 -6.73 -12.32 4.99
N GLY A 263 -6.97 -11.41 4.03
CA GLY A 263 -7.06 -11.70 2.59
C GLY A 263 -6.45 -10.60 1.72
N GLY A 264 -5.33 -10.00 2.11
CA GLY A 264 -4.50 -9.12 1.28
C GLY A 264 -5.04 -7.70 1.03
N VAL A 265 -6.19 -7.30 1.60
CA VAL A 265 -6.80 -5.97 1.34
C VAL A 265 -6.23 -4.89 2.25
N ARG A 266 -6.37 -5.06 3.57
CA ARG A 266 -5.86 -4.11 4.58
C ARG A 266 -4.34 -3.99 4.54
N SER A 267 -3.65 -5.10 4.26
CA SER A 267 -2.20 -5.11 4.10
C SER A 267 -1.73 -4.41 2.82
N ALA A 268 -2.54 -4.36 1.78
CA ALA A 268 -2.21 -3.59 0.58
C ALA A 268 -2.20 -2.07 0.86
N MET A 269 -2.98 -1.58 1.82
CA MET A 269 -2.84 -0.20 2.29
C MET A 269 -1.54 -0.01 3.09
N ALA A 270 -1.16 -0.96 3.94
CA ALA A 270 0.14 -0.91 4.61
C ALA A 270 1.30 -0.98 3.60
N TYR A 271 1.17 -1.81 2.54
CA TYR A 271 2.11 -1.84 1.42
C TYR A 271 2.32 -0.44 0.83
N PHE A 272 1.23 0.30 0.52
CA PHE A 272 1.34 1.67 0.05
C PHE A 272 2.16 2.56 1.01
N VAL A 273 1.89 2.48 2.31
CA VAL A 273 2.59 3.30 3.32
C VAL A 273 4.09 2.99 3.34
N PHE A 274 4.48 1.72 3.36
CA PHE A 274 5.89 1.33 3.32
C PHE A 274 6.57 1.74 2.01
N ARG A 275 5.86 1.63 0.86
CA ARG A 275 6.35 2.15 -0.43
C ARG A 275 6.58 3.65 -0.37
N TYR A 276 5.63 4.42 0.17
CA TYR A 276 5.74 5.86 0.35
C TYR A 276 6.93 6.25 1.25
N MET A 277 7.24 5.44 2.26
CA MET A 277 8.39 5.64 3.14
C MET A 277 9.72 5.16 2.53
N GLY A 278 9.74 4.62 1.30
CA GLY A 278 10.93 4.17 0.60
C GLY A 278 11.42 2.76 0.93
N TYR A 279 10.64 1.96 1.64
CA TYR A 279 10.99 0.56 1.92
C TYR A 279 10.80 -0.34 0.70
N LYS A 280 11.64 -1.36 0.60
CA LYS A 280 11.29 -2.55 -0.20
C LYS A 280 10.18 -3.29 0.53
N VAL A 281 9.04 -3.46 -0.11
CA VAL A 281 7.87 -4.08 0.52
C VAL A 281 7.12 -4.98 -0.44
N ARG A 282 6.60 -6.08 0.09
CA ARG A 282 5.75 -7.04 -0.62
C ARG A 282 4.45 -7.23 0.13
N ASN A 283 3.34 -7.31 -0.59
CA ASN A 283 2.06 -7.71 -0.01
C ASN A 283 1.88 -9.23 -0.18
N TYR A 284 1.65 -9.94 0.92
CA TYR A 284 1.26 -11.34 0.87
C TYR A 284 -0.24 -11.44 0.55
N ASP A 285 -0.54 -11.67 -0.71
CA ASP A 285 -1.91 -11.63 -1.23
C ASP A 285 -2.83 -12.67 -0.57
N GLY A 286 -2.39 -13.92 -0.47
CA GLY A 286 -3.13 -14.99 0.20
C GLY A 286 -3.30 -14.79 1.71
N SER A 287 -2.38 -14.04 2.33
CA SER A 287 -2.46 -13.60 3.73
C SER A 287 -2.78 -14.73 4.71
N TRP A 288 -3.56 -14.43 5.77
CA TRP A 288 -3.92 -15.41 6.78
C TRP A 288 -4.83 -16.51 6.24
N TRP A 289 -5.66 -16.25 5.24
CA TRP A 289 -6.46 -17.30 4.60
C TRP A 289 -5.60 -18.39 3.97
N ASP A 290 -4.48 -18.05 3.32
CA ASP A 290 -3.54 -19.02 2.76
C ASP A 290 -2.66 -19.68 3.85
N TRP A 291 -2.10 -18.85 4.78
CA TRP A 291 -1.22 -19.36 5.83
C TRP A 291 -1.94 -20.33 6.77
N SER A 292 -3.14 -19.97 7.22
CA SER A 292 -3.92 -20.76 8.19
C SER A 292 -4.43 -22.10 7.64
N GLN A 293 -4.53 -22.26 6.32
CA GLN A 293 -4.89 -23.53 5.67
C GLN A 293 -3.70 -24.49 5.55
N SER A 294 -2.49 -23.98 5.64
CA SER A 294 -1.27 -24.78 5.53
C SER A 294 -0.91 -25.47 6.86
N SER A 295 0.01 -26.42 6.84
CA SER A 295 0.62 -27.02 8.04
C SER A 295 1.77 -26.19 8.63
N LEU A 296 2.02 -24.98 8.12
CA LEU A 296 3.10 -24.12 8.58
C LEU A 296 2.88 -23.67 10.03
N PRO A 297 3.95 -23.34 10.78
CA PRO A 297 3.85 -22.95 12.18
C PRO A 297 3.05 -21.66 12.36
N ILE A 298 2.40 -21.55 13.51
CA ILE A 298 1.67 -20.37 13.95
C ILE A 298 2.06 -20.05 15.39
N GLU A 299 1.95 -18.77 15.76
CA GLU A 299 2.01 -18.30 17.13
C GLU A 299 0.63 -17.79 17.58
N VAL A 300 0.33 -18.00 18.87
CA VAL A 300 -0.91 -17.53 19.49
C VAL A 300 -0.53 -16.87 20.82
N ASN A 301 -0.88 -15.62 20.99
CA ASN A 301 -0.73 -14.96 22.27
C ASN A 301 -1.86 -15.44 23.21
N ARG A 302 -1.49 -15.99 24.35
CA ARG A 302 -2.40 -16.41 25.41
C ARG A 302 -2.65 -15.29 26.41
#